data_011bf3709e2570d29f7ed5a901df0262
#
_entry.id   011bf3709e2570d29f7ed5a901df0262
#
_cell.length_a   1.000
_cell.length_b   1.000
_cell.length_c   1.000
_cell.angle_alpha   90.00
_cell.angle_beta   90.00
_cell.angle_gamma   90.00
#
_symmetry.space_group_name_H-M   'P 1'
#
loop_
_entity.id
_entity.type
_entity.pdbx_description
1 polymer ?
#
loop_
_entity_poly.entity_id
_entity_poly.type
_entity_poly.pdbx_seq_one_letter_code
_entity_poly.pdbx_strand_id
1 'polypeptide(L)'
;VRAQNTADGRFVDVAYVNGGKTYRVRSKHAVMACYNQIIPHLCPEASQAQTEAVGQATKIPFVLGTFALRNWQAFKEAGHYMFYSPGDVMFKYLHLDYPVSIGDYQYAQETNRPIVVTAWYSPTARGLPAMDQYRSGRMQLLEMSYQDFEDDIIKHFDGMLGSHGFDVERDMASITLNRWPHGYAYEFEGIGINPSYNRYNGPHIAGRAQIGRISIANSDSEAHAYVDGAIDAADRAVNEQMKLAGA
;
A
#
# COMPACT_ATOMS: atom_id res chain seq x y z
N VAL A 1 -8.82 15.12 14.94
CA VAL A 1 -9.86 14.30 14.30
C VAL A 1 -10.28 13.20 15.26
N ARG A 2 -11.57 12.91 15.34
CA ARG A 2 -12.14 11.95 16.29
C ARG A 2 -13.47 11.44 15.75
N ALA A 3 -13.76 10.16 15.91
CA ALA A 3 -15.06 9.55 15.69
C ALA A 3 -15.51 8.90 17.00
N GLN A 4 -16.73 9.18 17.46
CA GLN A 4 -17.22 8.69 18.75
C GLN A 4 -18.74 8.52 18.72
N ASN A 5 -19.24 7.43 19.30
CA ASN A 5 -20.67 7.27 19.51
C ASN A 5 -21.19 8.33 20.50
N THR A 6 -22.41 8.80 20.30
CA THR A 6 -23.09 9.66 21.28
C THR A 6 -23.46 8.85 22.55
N ALA A 7 -23.57 9.52 23.66
CA ALA A 7 -23.88 8.86 24.96
C ALA A 7 -25.19 8.04 24.95
N ASP A 8 -26.16 8.44 24.13
CA ASP A 8 -27.41 7.71 23.91
C ASP A 8 -27.33 6.58 22.89
N GLY A 9 -26.15 6.37 22.29
CA GLY A 9 -25.90 5.31 21.30
C GLY A 9 -26.64 5.46 19.98
N ARG A 10 -27.29 6.61 19.71
CA ARG A 10 -28.11 6.80 18.51
C ARG A 10 -27.37 7.37 17.32
N PHE A 11 -26.25 8.05 17.55
CA PHE A 11 -25.49 8.76 16.53
C PHE A 11 -23.99 8.55 16.70
N VAL A 12 -23.23 8.96 15.69
CA VAL A 12 -21.78 9.11 15.72
C VAL A 12 -21.44 10.57 15.48
N ASP A 13 -20.64 11.15 16.35
CA ASP A 13 -20.05 12.49 16.16
C ASP A 13 -18.65 12.32 15.57
N VAL A 14 -18.42 12.94 14.42
CA VAL A 14 -17.11 12.98 13.75
C VAL A 14 -16.59 14.41 13.78
N ALA A 15 -15.46 14.62 14.49
CA ALA A 15 -14.74 15.89 14.49
C ALA A 15 -13.62 15.85 13.45
N TYR A 16 -13.49 16.90 12.65
CA TYR A 16 -12.44 17.04 11.66
C TYR A 16 -11.96 18.49 11.54
N VAL A 17 -10.78 18.68 10.95
CA VAL A 17 -10.19 19.99 10.70
C VAL A 17 -10.19 20.26 9.20
N ASN A 18 -10.63 21.44 8.82
CA ASN A 18 -10.56 21.93 7.45
C ASN A 18 -10.25 23.43 7.46
N GLY A 19 -9.25 23.87 6.68
CA GLY A 19 -8.83 25.26 6.62
C GLY A 19 -8.46 25.86 8.00
N GLY A 20 -7.82 25.06 8.89
CA GLY A 20 -7.44 25.48 10.24
C GLY A 20 -8.60 25.58 11.25
N LYS A 21 -9.82 25.25 10.85
CA LYS A 21 -11.01 25.26 11.71
C LYS A 21 -11.49 23.84 12.03
N THR A 22 -11.97 23.64 13.25
CA THR A 22 -12.57 22.38 13.67
C THR A 22 -14.06 22.37 13.39
N TYR A 23 -14.52 21.27 12.80
CA TYR A 23 -15.93 21.03 12.48
C TYR A 23 -16.38 19.72 13.14
N ARG A 24 -17.69 19.59 13.32
CA ARG A 24 -18.33 18.36 13.79
C ARG A 24 -19.48 18.02 12.86
N VAL A 25 -19.53 16.76 12.43
CA VAL A 25 -20.67 16.17 11.73
C VAL A 25 -21.29 15.11 12.64
N ARG A 26 -22.60 15.09 12.73
CA ARG A 26 -23.36 14.04 13.40
C ARG A 26 -24.05 13.17 12.35
N SER A 27 -23.84 11.86 12.42
CA SER A 27 -24.43 10.88 11.52
C SER A 27 -25.08 9.74 12.28
N LYS A 28 -26.00 9.00 11.65
CA LYS A 28 -26.60 7.80 12.22
C LYS A 28 -25.63 6.62 12.22
N HIS A 29 -24.70 6.62 11.26
CA HIS A 29 -23.76 5.53 11.00
C HIS A 29 -22.42 6.11 10.59
N ALA A 30 -21.33 5.39 10.85
CA ALA A 30 -20.00 5.72 10.35
C ALA A 30 -19.25 4.47 9.89
N VAL A 31 -18.43 4.60 8.85
CA VAL A 31 -17.50 3.57 8.40
C VAL A 31 -16.11 4.15 8.41
N MET A 32 -15.20 3.53 9.15
CA MET A 32 -13.78 3.86 9.18
C MET A 32 -13.07 3.09 8.06
N ALA A 33 -12.79 3.77 6.95
CA ALA A 33 -12.13 3.21 5.77
C ALA A 33 -10.64 3.62 5.69
N CYS A 34 -10.01 3.86 6.82
CA CYS A 34 -8.61 4.22 6.96
C CYS A 34 -7.77 3.04 7.47
N TYR A 35 -6.45 3.19 7.49
CA TYR A 35 -5.56 2.17 8.07
C TYR A 35 -6.02 1.77 9.48
N ASN A 36 -6.13 0.46 9.72
CA ASN A 36 -6.63 -0.04 11.00
C ASN A 36 -5.79 0.44 12.19
N GLN A 37 -4.48 0.56 12.06
CA GLN A 37 -3.60 1.04 13.13
C GLN A 37 -3.87 2.48 13.59
N ILE A 38 -4.54 3.31 12.77
CA ILE A 38 -4.90 4.67 13.17
C ILE A 38 -6.23 4.74 13.93
N ILE A 39 -7.05 3.69 13.88
CA ILE A 39 -8.40 3.65 14.47
C ILE A 39 -8.39 3.92 15.96
N PRO A 40 -7.52 3.31 16.79
CA PRO A 40 -7.49 3.60 18.23
C PRO A 40 -7.19 5.07 18.57
N HIS A 41 -6.48 5.78 17.68
CA HIS A 41 -6.21 7.21 17.83
C HIS A 41 -7.41 8.10 17.45
N LEU A 42 -8.26 7.62 16.55
CA LEU A 42 -9.44 8.33 16.07
C LEU A 42 -10.70 7.96 16.86
N CYS A 43 -10.79 6.73 17.33
CA CYS A 43 -11.94 6.16 18.02
C CYS A 43 -11.54 5.70 19.44
N PRO A 44 -11.69 6.56 20.45
CA PRO A 44 -11.25 6.26 21.83
C PRO A 44 -12.08 5.17 22.52
N GLU A 45 -13.16 4.72 21.88
CA GLU A 45 -14.01 3.62 22.35
C GLU A 45 -13.49 2.24 21.91
N ALA A 46 -12.42 2.20 21.07
CA ALA A 46 -11.75 0.96 20.74
C ALA A 46 -11.25 0.27 22.01
N SER A 47 -11.61 -0.99 22.21
CA SER A 47 -11.18 -1.75 23.38
C SER A 47 -9.65 -1.97 23.37
N GLN A 48 -9.08 -2.28 24.53
CA GLN A 48 -7.67 -2.64 24.63
C GLN A 48 -7.35 -3.84 23.71
N ALA A 49 -8.15 -4.89 23.75
CA ALA A 49 -7.97 -6.08 22.90
C ALA A 49 -8.03 -5.73 21.39
N GLN A 50 -8.93 -4.83 21.00
CA GLN A 50 -8.99 -4.36 19.61
C GLN A 50 -7.76 -3.53 19.24
N THR A 51 -7.30 -2.65 20.12
CA THR A 51 -6.09 -1.85 19.93
C THR A 51 -4.85 -2.73 19.78
N GLU A 52 -4.71 -3.76 20.61
CA GLU A 52 -3.63 -4.73 20.52
C GLU A 52 -3.70 -5.53 19.21
N ALA A 53 -4.90 -5.93 18.80
CA ALA A 53 -5.14 -6.69 17.57
C ALA A 53 -4.77 -5.87 16.32
N VAL A 54 -5.19 -4.61 16.20
CA VAL A 54 -4.81 -3.77 15.06
C VAL A 54 -3.33 -3.42 15.08
N GLY A 55 -2.69 -3.36 16.25
CA GLY A 55 -1.26 -3.14 16.42
C GLY A 55 -0.38 -4.22 15.80
N GLN A 56 -0.91 -5.44 15.64
CA GLN A 56 -0.21 -6.56 15.02
C GLN A 56 -0.16 -6.46 13.48
N ALA A 57 -1.05 -5.70 12.86
CA ALA A 57 -1.13 -5.52 11.41
C ALA A 57 -0.06 -4.55 10.89
N THR A 58 1.21 -4.94 11.01
CA THR A 58 2.34 -4.10 10.59
C THR A 58 2.52 -4.11 9.10
N LYS A 59 2.59 -2.93 8.51
CA LYS A 59 2.82 -2.74 7.08
C LYS A 59 4.26 -2.38 6.78
N ILE A 60 4.75 -2.83 5.61
CA ILE A 60 6.10 -2.52 5.15
C ILE A 60 6.16 -1.12 4.51
N PRO A 61 7.30 -0.43 4.58
CA PRO A 61 7.57 0.72 3.73
C PRO A 61 7.75 0.25 2.29
N PHE A 62 7.21 1.01 1.34
CA PHE A 62 7.16 0.58 -0.05
C PHE A 62 7.29 1.77 -1.00
N VAL A 63 8.08 1.62 -2.05
CA VAL A 63 8.18 2.57 -3.16
C VAL A 63 7.81 1.87 -4.45
N LEU A 64 6.85 2.45 -5.16
CA LEU A 64 6.53 2.10 -6.54
C LEU A 64 7.20 3.11 -7.45
N GLY A 65 8.20 2.66 -8.21
CA GLY A 65 8.83 3.41 -9.28
C GLY A 65 8.11 3.16 -10.60
N THR A 66 7.80 4.22 -11.32
CA THR A 66 7.23 4.17 -12.66
C THR A 66 8.12 4.99 -13.59
N PHE A 67 8.75 4.34 -14.54
CA PHE A 67 9.72 4.95 -15.45
C PHE A 67 9.15 4.95 -16.87
N ALA A 68 8.93 6.14 -17.43
CA ALA A 68 8.50 6.26 -18.81
C ALA A 68 9.73 6.21 -19.73
N LEU A 69 9.72 5.29 -20.66
CA LEU A 69 10.74 5.15 -21.70
C LEU A 69 10.20 5.63 -23.04
N ARG A 70 11.05 6.26 -23.86
CA ARG A 70 10.71 6.67 -25.24
C ARG A 70 10.66 5.50 -26.21
N ASN A 71 11.36 4.41 -25.90
CA ASN A 71 11.39 3.16 -26.64
C ASN A 71 11.80 2.01 -25.70
N TRP A 72 11.65 0.76 -26.13
CA TRP A 72 12.04 -0.43 -25.37
C TRP A 72 12.93 -1.39 -26.17
N GLN A 73 13.69 -0.86 -27.12
CA GLN A 73 14.57 -1.65 -27.98
C GLN A 73 15.60 -2.43 -27.17
N ALA A 74 16.22 -1.82 -26.16
CA ALA A 74 17.19 -2.47 -25.30
C ALA A 74 16.63 -3.67 -24.53
N PHE A 75 15.37 -3.62 -24.09
CA PHE A 75 14.71 -4.76 -23.48
C PHE A 75 14.54 -5.93 -24.44
N LYS A 76 14.19 -5.63 -25.70
CA LYS A 76 14.09 -6.64 -26.76
C LYS A 76 15.46 -7.26 -27.07
N GLU A 77 16.51 -6.45 -27.19
CA GLU A 77 17.87 -6.93 -27.41
C GLU A 77 18.38 -7.79 -26.24
N ALA A 78 18.03 -7.44 -25.00
CA ALA A 78 18.31 -8.25 -23.83
C ALA A 78 17.50 -9.56 -23.81
N GLY A 79 16.40 -9.66 -24.56
CA GLY A 79 15.52 -10.83 -24.60
C GLY A 79 14.66 -11.03 -23.35
N HIS A 80 14.53 -10.00 -22.52
CA HIS A 80 13.80 -10.06 -21.24
C HIS A 80 12.88 -8.86 -21.08
N TYR A 81 11.71 -9.08 -20.46
CA TYR A 81 10.75 -8.03 -20.11
C TYR A 81 10.70 -7.77 -18.60
N MET A 82 11.36 -8.62 -17.82
CA MET A 82 11.38 -8.62 -16.38
C MET A 82 12.79 -8.90 -15.88
N PHE A 83 13.21 -8.16 -14.87
CA PHE A 83 14.52 -8.33 -14.25
C PHE A 83 14.38 -8.44 -12.73
N TYR A 84 15.18 -9.32 -12.16
CA TYR A 84 15.41 -9.38 -10.72
C TYR A 84 16.89 -9.17 -10.45
N SER A 85 17.21 -8.12 -9.70
CA SER A 85 18.58 -7.67 -9.44
C SER A 85 18.95 -7.88 -7.96
N PRO A 86 19.64 -8.98 -7.64
CA PRO A 86 20.00 -9.29 -6.25
C PRO A 86 21.17 -8.44 -5.72
N GLY A 87 21.82 -7.66 -6.58
CA GLY A 87 22.98 -6.81 -6.26
C GLY A 87 22.64 -5.61 -5.36
N ASP A 88 23.60 -4.68 -5.29
CA ASP A 88 23.47 -3.46 -4.50
C ASP A 88 22.75 -2.36 -5.31
N VAL A 89 21.45 -2.55 -5.47
CA VAL A 89 20.49 -1.61 -6.07
C VAL A 89 19.23 -1.56 -5.23
N MET A 90 18.50 -0.44 -5.27
CA MET A 90 17.28 -0.26 -4.49
C MET A 90 16.13 -1.11 -5.05
N PHE A 91 15.83 -0.93 -6.33
CA PHE A 91 14.72 -1.60 -7.00
C PHE A 91 15.13 -3.03 -7.42
N LYS A 92 14.79 -4.01 -6.59
CA LYS A 92 15.16 -5.41 -6.83
C LYS A 92 14.41 -6.06 -7.98
N TYR A 93 13.22 -5.57 -8.26
CA TYR A 93 12.33 -6.12 -9.27
C TYR A 93 11.82 -5.00 -10.16
N LEU A 94 11.94 -5.19 -11.46
CA LEU A 94 11.38 -4.28 -12.45
C LEU A 94 10.90 -5.06 -13.68
N HIS A 95 9.87 -4.53 -14.32
CA HIS A 95 9.30 -5.14 -15.52
C HIS A 95 8.72 -4.09 -16.47
N LEU A 96 8.74 -4.39 -17.76
CA LEU A 96 7.94 -3.64 -18.73
C LEU A 96 6.45 -3.74 -18.39
N ASP A 97 5.68 -2.76 -18.80
CA ASP A 97 4.23 -2.83 -18.75
C ASP A 97 3.70 -4.13 -19.36
N TYR A 98 2.62 -4.66 -18.80
CA TYR A 98 2.05 -5.92 -19.27
C TYR A 98 1.41 -5.75 -20.64
N PRO A 99 1.51 -6.76 -21.54
CA PRO A 99 0.98 -6.72 -22.89
C PRO A 99 -0.57 -6.85 -22.91
N VAL A 100 -1.23 -5.95 -22.23
CA VAL A 100 -2.69 -5.91 -22.11
C VAL A 100 -3.22 -4.61 -22.68
N SER A 101 -4.13 -4.71 -23.62
CA SER A 101 -4.89 -3.58 -24.16
C SER A 101 -6.32 -3.63 -23.62
N ILE A 102 -6.80 -2.54 -23.01
CA ILE A 102 -8.12 -2.47 -22.40
C ILE A 102 -8.74 -1.07 -22.61
N GLY A 103 -9.99 -1.05 -23.06
CA GLY A 103 -10.65 0.20 -23.43
C GLY A 103 -9.87 0.92 -24.52
N ASP A 104 -9.57 2.20 -24.30
CA ASP A 104 -8.80 3.02 -25.23
C ASP A 104 -7.27 2.88 -25.07
N TYR A 105 -6.83 2.16 -24.03
CA TYR A 105 -5.41 1.88 -23.83
C TYR A 105 -4.93 0.79 -24.78
N GLN A 106 -3.84 1.08 -25.49
CA GLN A 106 -3.17 0.15 -26.40
C GLN A 106 -1.73 -0.08 -25.92
N TYR A 107 -1.40 -1.33 -25.62
CA TYR A 107 -0.03 -1.73 -25.30
C TYR A 107 0.92 -1.46 -26.48
N ALA A 108 2.11 -0.97 -26.18
CA ALA A 108 3.13 -0.66 -27.17
C ALA A 108 3.73 -1.95 -27.77
N GLN A 109 3.25 -2.40 -28.92
CA GLN A 109 3.75 -3.61 -29.60
C GLN A 109 5.09 -3.39 -30.33
N GLU A 110 5.33 -2.18 -30.80
CA GLU A 110 6.54 -1.84 -31.53
C GLU A 110 7.61 -1.26 -30.61
N THR A 111 8.84 -1.72 -30.73
CA THR A 111 9.95 -1.38 -29.82
C THR A 111 10.36 0.09 -29.84
N ASN A 112 10.03 0.82 -30.90
CA ASN A 112 10.28 2.25 -31.07
C ASN A 112 9.16 3.13 -30.47
N ARG A 113 8.16 2.54 -29.82
CA ARG A 113 7.07 3.25 -29.14
C ARG A 113 7.37 3.44 -27.66
N PRO A 114 6.86 4.53 -27.06
CA PRO A 114 6.97 4.73 -25.63
C PRO A 114 6.31 3.60 -24.84
N ILE A 115 6.91 3.26 -23.69
CA ILE A 115 6.41 2.25 -22.76
C ILE A 115 6.72 2.68 -21.33
N VAL A 116 6.07 2.02 -20.37
CA VAL A 116 6.33 2.19 -18.94
C VAL A 116 7.07 0.98 -18.39
N VAL A 117 8.03 1.23 -17.51
CA VAL A 117 8.64 0.21 -16.63
C VAL A 117 8.16 0.45 -15.22
N THR A 118 7.71 -0.61 -14.56
CA THR A 118 7.34 -0.59 -13.14
C THR A 118 8.41 -1.27 -12.32
N ALA A 119 8.78 -0.68 -11.19
CA ALA A 119 9.79 -1.22 -10.29
C ALA A 119 9.38 -1.07 -8.83
N TRP A 120 9.82 -2.00 -7.98
CA TRP A 120 9.44 -2.07 -6.58
C TRP A 120 10.64 -2.07 -5.67
N TYR A 121 10.55 -1.25 -4.61
CA TYR A 121 11.54 -1.16 -3.56
C TYR A 121 10.88 -1.18 -2.19
N SER A 122 11.39 -2.03 -1.29
CA SER A 122 10.97 -2.08 0.11
C SER A 122 12.22 -2.00 1.00
N PRO A 123 12.53 -0.83 1.56
CA PRO A 123 13.68 -0.69 2.44
C PRO A 123 13.44 -1.43 3.75
N THR A 124 14.40 -2.28 4.12
CA THR A 124 14.40 -3.05 5.36
C THR A 124 15.81 -3.17 5.91
N ALA A 125 15.95 -3.24 7.22
CA ALA A 125 17.25 -3.45 7.88
C ALA A 125 17.41 -4.93 8.24
N ARG A 126 18.25 -5.65 7.48
CA ARG A 126 18.48 -7.09 7.68
C ARG A 126 18.98 -7.38 9.09
N GLY A 127 18.52 -8.50 9.66
CA GLY A 127 18.94 -8.97 10.99
C GLY A 127 18.16 -8.40 12.16
N LEU A 128 17.28 -7.42 11.94
CA LEU A 128 16.36 -6.93 12.95
C LEU A 128 15.06 -7.75 12.97
N PRO A 129 14.30 -7.76 14.09
CA PRO A 129 12.91 -8.23 14.10
C PRO A 129 12.07 -7.50 13.06
N ALA A 130 11.05 -8.16 12.50
CA ALA A 130 10.25 -7.63 11.37
C ALA A 130 9.71 -6.21 11.60
N MET A 131 9.17 -5.94 12.80
CA MET A 131 8.65 -4.61 13.18
C MET A 131 9.72 -3.53 13.13
N ASP A 132 10.93 -3.85 13.59
CA ASP A 132 12.04 -2.90 13.64
C ASP A 132 12.66 -2.70 12.26
N GLN A 133 12.68 -3.74 11.41
CA GLN A 133 13.04 -3.61 10.00
C GLN A 133 12.14 -2.59 9.29
N TYR A 134 10.82 -2.68 9.49
CA TYR A 134 9.85 -1.81 8.84
C TYR A 134 9.91 -0.37 9.37
N ARG A 135 10.14 -0.19 10.67
CA ARG A 135 10.37 1.14 11.27
C ARG A 135 11.64 1.79 10.72
N SER A 136 12.73 1.05 10.67
CA SER A 136 13.99 1.51 10.09
C SER A 136 13.82 1.86 8.61
N GLY A 137 13.16 1.01 7.83
CA GLY A 137 12.87 1.29 6.42
C GLY A 137 12.00 2.55 6.21
N ARG A 138 11.01 2.81 7.08
CA ARG A 138 10.24 4.06 7.04
C ARG A 138 11.09 5.29 7.30
N MET A 139 11.98 5.23 8.29
CA MET A 139 12.91 6.32 8.56
C MET A 139 13.84 6.57 7.38
N GLN A 140 14.39 5.51 6.79
CA GLN A 140 15.20 5.60 5.58
C GLN A 140 14.44 6.32 4.44
N LEU A 141 13.17 5.97 4.18
CA LEU A 141 12.36 6.65 3.15
C LEU A 141 12.10 8.13 3.45
N LEU A 142 12.05 8.54 4.72
CA LEU A 142 11.90 9.94 5.09
C LEU A 142 13.18 10.75 4.85
N GLU A 143 14.34 10.14 5.01
CA GLU A 143 15.66 10.77 4.86
C GLU A 143 16.10 10.84 3.38
N MET A 144 15.63 9.92 2.53
CA MET A 144 16.01 9.86 1.13
C MET A 144 15.43 11.03 0.32
N SER A 145 16.28 11.63 -0.49
CA SER A 145 15.90 12.62 -1.49
C SER A 145 15.44 11.96 -2.80
N TYR A 146 14.84 12.75 -3.70
CA TYR A 146 14.54 12.27 -5.05
C TYR A 146 15.81 11.89 -5.81
N GLN A 147 16.89 12.65 -5.63
CA GLN A 147 18.18 12.43 -6.27
C GLN A 147 18.78 11.07 -5.91
N ASP A 148 18.66 10.62 -4.65
CA ASP A 148 19.15 9.30 -4.24
C ASP A 148 18.49 8.18 -5.05
N PHE A 149 17.20 8.30 -5.33
CA PHE A 149 16.48 7.35 -6.17
C PHE A 149 16.88 7.45 -7.64
N GLU A 150 16.99 8.67 -8.16
CA GLU A 150 17.35 8.92 -9.55
C GLU A 150 18.73 8.34 -9.88
N ASP A 151 19.73 8.58 -9.03
CA ASP A 151 21.08 8.07 -9.18
C ASP A 151 21.12 6.53 -9.18
N ASP A 152 20.37 5.88 -8.28
CA ASP A 152 20.26 4.41 -8.22
C ASP A 152 19.58 3.85 -9.49
N ILE A 153 18.51 4.49 -9.93
CA ILE A 153 17.76 4.08 -11.14
C ILE A 153 18.63 4.18 -12.38
N ILE A 154 19.33 5.30 -12.56
CA ILE A 154 20.25 5.51 -13.69
C ILE A 154 21.32 4.44 -13.71
N LYS A 155 22.01 4.24 -12.60
CA LYS A 155 23.04 3.20 -12.42
C LYS A 155 22.49 1.80 -12.71
N HIS A 156 21.27 1.52 -12.24
CA HIS A 156 20.62 0.22 -12.41
C HIS A 156 20.28 -0.06 -13.87
N PHE A 157 19.66 0.91 -14.56
CA PHE A 157 19.32 0.77 -15.99
C PHE A 157 20.56 0.67 -16.86
N ASP A 158 21.60 1.46 -16.61
CA ASP A 158 22.87 1.37 -17.31
C ASP A 158 23.54 0.00 -17.13
N GLY A 159 23.64 -0.47 -15.89
CA GLY A 159 24.20 -1.78 -15.59
C GLY A 159 23.42 -2.96 -16.18
N MET A 160 22.12 -2.82 -16.33
CA MET A 160 21.23 -3.87 -16.82
C MET A 160 21.08 -3.87 -18.35
N LEU A 161 20.98 -2.72 -18.97
CA LEU A 161 20.62 -2.54 -20.38
C LEU A 161 21.64 -1.77 -21.20
N GLY A 162 22.66 -1.16 -20.58
CA GLY A 162 23.68 -0.39 -21.31
C GLY A 162 24.40 -1.21 -22.39
N SER A 163 24.76 -2.47 -22.08
CA SER A 163 25.35 -3.39 -23.06
C SER A 163 24.39 -3.79 -24.21
N HIS A 164 23.09 -3.53 -24.05
CA HIS A 164 22.04 -3.76 -25.05
C HIS A 164 21.60 -2.47 -25.76
N GLY A 165 22.42 -1.41 -25.65
CA GLY A 165 22.22 -0.15 -26.35
C GLY A 165 21.28 0.85 -25.67
N PHE A 166 20.93 0.64 -24.39
CA PHE A 166 20.20 1.65 -23.62
C PHE A 166 21.08 2.84 -23.29
N ASP A 167 20.53 4.03 -23.46
CA ASP A 167 21.14 5.29 -23.07
C ASP A 167 20.09 6.10 -22.28
N VAL A 168 20.43 6.44 -21.04
CA VAL A 168 19.46 7.03 -20.11
C VAL A 168 18.97 8.40 -20.57
N GLU A 169 19.84 9.24 -21.12
CA GLU A 169 19.47 10.58 -21.58
C GLU A 169 18.57 10.54 -22.82
N ARG A 170 18.86 9.59 -23.71
CA ARG A 170 18.09 9.37 -24.93
C ARG A 170 16.78 8.65 -24.67
N ASP A 171 16.77 7.60 -23.86
CA ASP A 171 15.68 6.62 -23.80
C ASP A 171 14.74 6.83 -22.62
N MET A 172 15.19 7.40 -21.49
CA MET A 172 14.34 7.68 -20.35
C MET A 172 13.65 9.04 -20.50
N ALA A 173 12.34 9.06 -20.37
CA ALA A 173 11.55 10.28 -20.51
C ALA A 173 11.21 10.90 -19.14
N SER A 174 10.89 10.07 -18.15
CA SER A 174 10.56 10.54 -16.80
C SER A 174 10.67 9.43 -15.77
N ILE A 175 10.85 9.85 -14.51
CA ILE A 175 10.85 9.00 -13.32
C ILE A 175 9.75 9.52 -12.38
N THR A 176 8.84 8.63 -11.99
CA THR A 176 7.81 8.91 -10.97
C THR A 176 7.98 7.95 -9.81
N LEU A 177 7.98 8.48 -8.59
CA LEU A 177 8.17 7.71 -7.37
C LEU A 177 7.00 7.91 -6.43
N ASN A 178 6.29 6.83 -6.12
CA ASN A 178 5.23 6.81 -5.13
C ASN A 178 5.75 6.16 -3.86
N ARG A 179 5.98 6.96 -2.82
CA ARG A 179 6.46 6.49 -1.51
C ARG A 179 5.28 6.22 -0.58
N TRP A 180 5.17 4.98 -0.15
CA TRP A 180 4.11 4.50 0.72
C TRP A 180 4.75 4.02 2.03
N PRO A 181 4.69 4.82 3.11
CA PRO A 181 5.30 4.43 4.38
C PRO A 181 4.63 3.21 5.01
N HIS A 182 3.39 2.93 4.63
CA HIS A 182 2.59 1.79 5.04
C HIS A 182 2.00 1.13 3.79
N GLY A 183 2.78 0.27 3.15
CA GLY A 183 2.38 -0.49 1.96
C GLY A 183 1.27 -1.49 2.26
N TYR A 184 1.20 -2.56 1.56
CA TYR A 184 0.11 -3.55 1.57
C TYR A 184 -0.53 -3.87 2.92
N ALA A 185 -1.78 -4.37 2.90
CA ALA A 185 -2.38 -5.03 4.06
C ALA A 185 -1.51 -6.22 4.50
N TYR A 186 -1.44 -6.47 5.81
CA TYR A 186 -0.68 -7.58 6.38
C TYR A 186 -1.48 -8.87 6.24
N GLU A 187 -1.02 -9.80 5.42
CA GLU A 187 -1.76 -11.01 5.08
C GLU A 187 -1.40 -12.23 5.93
N PHE A 188 -0.19 -12.26 6.49
CA PHE A 188 0.31 -13.38 7.31
C PHE A 188 1.55 -12.97 8.12
N GLU A 189 1.81 -13.67 9.19
CA GLU A 189 2.95 -13.42 10.09
C GLU A 189 4.22 -14.18 9.64
N GLY A 190 4.68 -13.91 8.42
CA GLY A 190 5.87 -14.56 7.87
C GLY A 190 5.65 -16.03 7.47
N ILE A 191 6.43 -16.48 6.51
CA ILE A 191 6.34 -17.86 6.01
C ILE A 191 6.78 -18.82 7.10
N GLY A 192 5.87 -19.69 7.54
CA GLY A 192 6.15 -20.74 8.53
C GLY A 192 6.21 -20.28 9.99
N ILE A 193 6.02 -18.97 10.28
CA ILE A 193 6.04 -18.47 11.67
C ILE A 193 4.69 -18.70 12.34
N ASN A 194 3.59 -18.30 11.72
CA ASN A 194 2.25 -18.51 12.23
C ASN A 194 1.29 -18.93 11.13
N PRO A 195 1.15 -20.24 10.87
CA PRO A 195 0.26 -20.75 9.82
C PRO A 195 -1.22 -20.49 10.09
N SER A 196 -1.58 -20.13 11.32
CA SER A 196 -2.96 -19.77 11.68
C SER A 196 -3.31 -18.32 11.30
N TYR A 197 -2.32 -17.46 11.01
CA TYR A 197 -2.57 -16.11 10.56
C TYR A 197 -2.79 -16.10 9.04
N ASN A 198 -4.02 -15.93 8.65
CA ASN A 198 -4.45 -15.84 7.26
C ASN A 198 -5.76 -15.04 7.17
N ARG A 199 -6.29 -14.85 5.97
CA ARG A 199 -7.54 -14.11 5.72
C ARG A 199 -8.74 -14.56 6.59
N TYR A 200 -8.80 -15.81 7.00
CA TYR A 200 -9.93 -16.39 7.74
C TYR A 200 -9.68 -16.50 9.24
N ASN A 201 -8.44 -16.34 9.66
CA ASN A 201 -8.05 -16.46 11.05
C ASN A 201 -6.84 -15.57 11.36
N GLY A 202 -6.98 -14.70 12.34
CA GLY A 202 -5.91 -13.80 12.76
C GLY A 202 -6.43 -12.59 13.56
N PRO A 203 -5.52 -11.76 14.05
CA PRO A 203 -5.87 -10.62 14.90
C PRO A 203 -6.75 -9.58 14.18
N HIS A 204 -6.73 -9.51 12.85
CA HIS A 204 -7.59 -8.60 12.08
C HIS A 204 -9.08 -8.83 12.35
N ILE A 205 -9.50 -10.07 12.70
CA ILE A 205 -10.89 -10.38 13.06
C ILE A 205 -11.33 -9.60 14.30
N ALA A 206 -10.50 -9.61 15.35
CA ALA A 206 -10.75 -8.78 16.54
C ALA A 206 -10.58 -7.29 16.23
N GLY A 207 -9.57 -6.95 15.43
CA GLY A 207 -9.26 -5.57 15.07
C GLY A 207 -10.36 -4.86 14.28
N ARG A 208 -11.11 -5.59 13.45
CA ARG A 208 -12.23 -5.04 12.64
C ARG A 208 -13.58 -5.03 13.35
N ALA A 209 -13.63 -5.46 14.60
CA ALA A 209 -14.89 -5.53 15.34
C ALA A 209 -15.60 -4.17 15.38
N GLN A 210 -16.92 -4.18 15.18
CA GLN A 210 -17.75 -2.99 15.19
C GLN A 210 -17.70 -2.28 16.57
N ILE A 211 -17.62 -0.96 16.58
CA ILE A 211 -17.60 -0.11 17.77
C ILE A 211 -18.91 0.69 17.82
N GLY A 212 -19.95 0.14 18.46
CA GLY A 212 -21.26 0.76 18.45
C GLY A 212 -21.78 0.96 17.02
N ARG A 213 -21.93 2.20 16.58
CA ARG A 213 -22.38 2.58 15.22
C ARG A 213 -21.24 2.86 14.25
N ILE A 214 -20.04 2.46 14.60
CA ILE A 214 -18.84 2.63 13.76
C ILE A 214 -18.41 1.25 13.27
N SER A 215 -18.45 1.01 11.96
CA SER A 215 -17.86 -0.15 11.30
C SER A 215 -16.49 0.18 10.75
N ILE A 216 -15.65 -0.83 10.60
CA ILE A 216 -14.27 -0.71 10.10
C ILE A 216 -14.15 -1.47 8.80
N ALA A 217 -13.75 -0.81 7.71
CA ALA A 217 -13.71 -1.41 6.38
C ALA A 217 -12.54 -0.91 5.55
N ASN A 218 -11.60 -1.78 5.31
CA ASN A 218 -10.54 -1.66 4.29
C ASN A 218 -9.85 -3.03 4.14
N SER A 219 -8.86 -3.14 3.28
CA SER A 219 -8.12 -4.40 3.05
C SER A 219 -7.42 -4.94 4.32
N ASP A 220 -6.99 -4.07 5.26
CA ASP A 220 -6.42 -4.52 6.54
C ASP A 220 -7.42 -5.34 7.34
N SER A 221 -8.71 -5.00 7.25
CA SER A 221 -9.78 -5.68 7.96
C SER A 221 -10.02 -7.11 7.49
N GLU A 222 -9.57 -7.44 6.29
CA GLU A 222 -9.68 -8.77 5.70
C GLU A 222 -8.33 -9.51 5.64
N ALA A 223 -7.23 -8.88 6.11
CA ALA A 223 -5.87 -9.39 5.95
C ALA A 223 -5.62 -9.84 4.50
N HIS A 224 -6.05 -9.02 3.53
CA HIS A 224 -5.98 -9.34 2.11
C HIS A 224 -5.72 -8.08 1.29
N ALA A 225 -4.54 -8.01 0.65
CA ALA A 225 -3.99 -6.79 0.05
C ALA A 225 -4.54 -6.47 -1.35
N TYR A 226 -5.71 -6.98 -1.71
CA TYR A 226 -6.31 -6.83 -3.03
C TYR A 226 -7.68 -6.15 -2.97
N VAL A 227 -8.15 -5.70 -4.14
CA VAL A 227 -9.41 -4.96 -4.27
C VAL A 227 -10.62 -5.77 -3.80
N ASP A 228 -10.65 -7.07 -4.07
CA ASP A 228 -11.71 -7.98 -3.59
C ASP A 228 -11.79 -8.03 -2.06
N GLY A 229 -10.65 -8.04 -1.35
CA GLY A 229 -10.63 -7.94 0.10
C GLY A 229 -11.19 -6.61 0.62
N ALA A 230 -10.94 -5.51 -0.08
CA ALA A 230 -11.53 -4.22 0.27
C ALA A 230 -13.05 -4.19 0.02
N ILE A 231 -13.53 -4.85 -1.06
CA ILE A 231 -14.96 -5.00 -1.36
C ILE A 231 -15.65 -5.84 -0.30
N ASP A 232 -15.07 -6.98 0.09
CA ASP A 232 -15.62 -7.85 1.14
C ASP A 232 -15.69 -7.12 2.50
N ALA A 233 -14.68 -6.31 2.82
CA ALA A 233 -14.70 -5.47 4.01
C ALA A 233 -15.83 -4.42 3.96
N ALA A 234 -16.07 -3.82 2.79
CA ALA A 234 -17.15 -2.86 2.60
C ALA A 234 -18.53 -3.52 2.72
N ASP A 235 -18.74 -4.67 2.08
CA ASP A 235 -19.98 -5.45 2.18
C ASP A 235 -20.29 -5.81 3.63
N ARG A 236 -19.31 -6.36 4.36
CA ARG A 236 -19.46 -6.66 5.79
C ARG A 236 -19.85 -5.42 6.60
N ALA A 237 -19.16 -4.31 6.40
CA ALA A 237 -19.43 -3.07 7.13
C ALA A 237 -20.83 -2.50 6.84
N VAL A 238 -21.28 -2.57 5.60
CA VAL A 238 -22.65 -2.19 5.22
C VAL A 238 -23.67 -3.10 5.90
N ASN A 239 -23.46 -4.40 5.89
CA ASN A 239 -24.35 -5.38 6.55
C ASN A 239 -24.41 -5.16 8.07
N GLU A 240 -23.30 -4.80 8.73
CA GLU A 240 -23.28 -4.40 10.14
C GLU A 240 -24.17 -3.18 10.39
N GLN A 241 -24.08 -2.16 9.52
CA GLN A 241 -24.86 -0.93 9.66
C GLN A 241 -26.36 -1.15 9.35
N MET A 242 -26.69 -1.99 8.37
CA MET A 242 -28.06 -2.35 8.04
C MET A 242 -28.76 -3.05 9.21
N LYS A 243 -28.08 -3.97 9.88
CA LYS A 243 -28.59 -4.63 11.11
C LYS A 243 -28.93 -3.63 12.21
N LEU A 244 -28.12 -2.59 12.39
CA LEU A 244 -28.40 -1.51 13.35
C LEU A 244 -29.57 -0.63 12.93
N ALA A 245 -29.86 -0.54 11.64
CA ALA A 245 -30.99 0.21 11.10
C ALA A 245 -32.32 -0.55 11.20
N GLY A 246 -32.29 -1.85 11.53
CA GLY A 246 -33.48 -2.70 11.58
C GLY A 246 -33.94 -3.20 10.22
N ALA A 247 -33.02 -3.26 9.25
CA ALA A 247 -33.25 -3.75 7.89
C ALA A 247 -32.67 -5.16 7.70
#